data_435b9f548294fbdbbed1b41b17db745d
#
_entry.id   435b9f548294fbdbbed1b41b17db745d
#
_cell.length_a   1.000
_cell.length_b   1.000
_cell.length_c   1.000
_cell.angle_alpha   90.00
_cell.angle_beta   90.00
_cell.angle_gamma   90.00
#
_symmetry.space_group_name_H-M   'P 1'
#
loop_
_entity.id
_entity.type
_entity.pdbx_description
1 polymer ?
#
loop_
_entity_poly.entity_id
_entity_poly.type
_entity_poly.pdbx_seq_one_letter_code
_entity_poly.pdbx_strand_id
1 'polypeptide(L)'
;MSTARERILEATGELLATKDALAISTRAICDRAKVGAPEIYRQFGDKQGLLTAVADIGFERFLAEKRRNPLTEDPVADLCTAWDSHVAFALRNPYLYRLMFTPTGDAKPQAVKEAQAILLKAVERCRDAGRLRMAPELAGQSILSANVGVCMMALSFPERFGDLAISYAVRDAVIGKVTGDEREDTRIGTATVLAQALLGTLTGTAPVTDTALDELTDALRPPAA
;
A
#
# COMPACT_ATOMS: atom_id res chain seq x y z
N MET A 1 -25.98 23.92 9.29
CA MET A 1 -24.85 24.33 10.19
C MET A 1 -24.06 23.08 10.55
N SER A 2 -22.75 23.09 10.36
CA SER A 2 -21.87 21.96 10.75
C SER A 2 -21.90 21.77 12.27
N THR A 3 -22.00 20.52 12.73
CA THR A 3 -21.97 20.16 14.15
C THR A 3 -20.56 20.38 14.73
N ALA A 4 -20.47 20.48 16.04
CA ALA A 4 -19.15 20.57 16.70
C ALA A 4 -18.27 19.34 16.37
N ARG A 5 -18.90 18.15 16.30
CA ARG A 5 -18.21 16.90 15.92
C ARG A 5 -17.63 16.98 14.51
N GLU A 6 -18.38 17.42 13.54
CA GLU A 6 -17.92 17.58 12.14
C GLU A 6 -16.78 18.59 12.04
N ARG A 7 -16.89 19.77 12.71
CA ARG A 7 -15.81 20.75 12.72
C ARG A 7 -14.51 20.23 13.31
N ILE A 8 -14.59 19.44 14.40
CA ILE A 8 -13.40 18.82 15.01
C ILE A 8 -12.74 17.82 14.06
N LEU A 9 -13.54 16.96 13.42
CA LEU A 9 -13.04 15.98 12.44
C LEU A 9 -12.39 16.65 11.24
N GLU A 10 -13.05 17.68 10.67
CA GLU A 10 -12.54 18.46 9.55
C GLU A 10 -11.22 19.16 9.91
N ALA A 11 -11.20 19.90 11.03
CA ALA A 11 -10.00 20.57 11.52
C ALA A 11 -8.83 19.61 11.76
N THR A 12 -9.11 18.41 12.28
CA THR A 12 -8.08 17.39 12.51
C THR A 12 -7.57 16.84 11.18
N GLY A 13 -8.45 16.58 10.21
CA GLY A 13 -8.10 16.14 8.88
C GLY A 13 -7.22 17.16 8.13
N GLU A 14 -7.55 18.45 8.24
CA GLU A 14 -6.74 19.54 7.65
C GLU A 14 -5.34 19.64 8.28
N LEU A 15 -5.23 19.45 9.60
CA LEU A 15 -3.93 19.43 10.27
C LEU A 15 -3.11 18.20 9.86
N LEU A 16 -3.73 17.05 9.69
CA LEU A 16 -3.11 15.82 9.19
C LEU A 16 -2.67 15.91 7.72
N ALA A 17 -3.16 16.85 6.95
CA ALA A 17 -2.65 17.08 5.59
C ALA A 17 -1.17 17.54 5.58
N THR A 18 -0.70 18.14 6.67
CA THR A 18 0.64 18.75 6.75
C THR A 18 1.50 18.27 7.92
N LYS A 19 0.94 17.53 8.87
CA LYS A 19 1.63 17.13 10.12
C LYS A 19 1.27 15.73 10.54
N ASP A 20 2.25 15.04 11.14
CA ASP A 20 2.01 13.76 11.79
C ASP A 20 1.02 13.90 12.97
N ALA A 21 0.23 12.84 13.21
CA ALA A 21 -0.78 12.79 14.28
C ALA A 21 -0.19 13.04 15.67
N LEU A 22 1.05 12.59 15.93
CA LEU A 22 1.75 12.83 17.19
C LEU A 22 2.10 14.30 17.39
N ALA A 23 2.41 15.01 16.31
CA ALA A 23 2.77 16.44 16.34
C ALA A 23 1.55 17.38 16.47
N ILE A 24 0.32 16.87 16.31
CA ILE A 24 -0.89 17.67 16.43
C ILE A 24 -1.32 17.74 17.89
N SER A 25 -1.34 18.94 18.49
CA SER A 25 -1.84 19.15 19.84
C SER A 25 -3.37 19.31 19.88
N THR A 26 -4.00 18.91 20.98
CA THR A 26 -5.43 19.13 21.24
C THR A 26 -5.78 20.62 21.13
N ARG A 27 -4.88 21.50 21.59
CA ARG A 27 -5.07 22.95 21.50
C ARG A 27 -5.16 23.42 20.02
N ALA A 28 -4.26 22.94 19.17
CA ALA A 28 -4.29 23.30 17.74
C ALA A 28 -5.60 22.84 17.07
N ILE A 29 -6.13 21.68 17.46
CA ILE A 29 -7.42 21.18 16.98
C ILE A 29 -8.56 22.10 17.45
N CYS A 30 -8.59 22.46 18.74
CA CYS A 30 -9.59 23.35 19.32
C CYS A 30 -9.60 24.72 18.64
N ASP A 31 -8.44 25.33 18.47
CA ASP A 31 -8.27 26.64 17.84
C ASP A 31 -8.79 26.61 16.39
N ARG A 32 -8.50 25.56 15.64
CA ARG A 32 -8.92 25.38 14.26
C ARG A 32 -10.42 25.10 14.13
N ALA A 33 -10.94 24.21 14.98
CA ALA A 33 -12.36 23.83 14.99
C ALA A 33 -13.28 24.89 15.62
N LYS A 34 -12.70 25.91 16.26
CA LYS A 34 -13.41 26.95 17.06
C LYS A 34 -14.30 26.30 18.12
N VAL A 35 -13.73 25.41 18.94
CA VAL A 35 -14.37 24.74 20.06
C VAL A 35 -13.49 24.79 21.31
N GLY A 36 -14.11 24.60 22.48
CA GLY A 36 -13.36 24.40 23.73
C GLY A 36 -12.84 22.97 23.86
N ALA A 37 -11.74 22.78 24.61
CA ALA A 37 -11.18 21.46 24.87
C ALA A 37 -12.19 20.44 25.46
N PRO A 38 -13.14 20.81 26.36
CA PRO A 38 -14.14 19.87 26.86
C PRO A 38 -14.98 19.22 25.76
N GLU A 39 -15.14 19.89 24.61
CA GLU A 39 -15.93 19.38 23.49
C GLU A 39 -15.27 18.14 22.85
N ILE A 40 -13.93 18.13 22.73
CA ILE A 40 -13.20 16.96 22.21
C ILE A 40 -13.42 15.76 23.13
N TYR A 41 -13.28 15.94 24.45
CA TYR A 41 -13.50 14.86 25.41
C TYR A 41 -14.94 14.36 25.42
N ARG A 42 -15.90 15.26 25.28
CA ARG A 42 -17.33 14.92 25.23
C ARG A 42 -17.70 14.10 23.97
N GLN A 43 -17.08 14.41 22.81
CA GLN A 43 -17.43 13.80 21.53
C GLN A 43 -16.64 12.52 21.22
N PHE A 44 -15.42 12.42 21.73
CA PHE A 44 -14.47 11.38 21.32
C PHE A 44 -13.82 10.64 22.50
N GLY A 45 -14.07 11.03 23.74
CA GLY A 45 -13.44 10.48 24.94
C GLY A 45 -12.07 11.07 25.19
N ASP A 46 -11.18 10.98 24.22
CA ASP A 46 -9.81 11.52 24.28
C ASP A 46 -9.28 11.83 22.88
N LYS A 47 -8.00 12.25 22.81
CA LYS A 47 -7.32 12.49 21.51
C LYS A 47 -7.22 11.21 20.67
N GLN A 48 -7.03 10.06 21.31
CA GLN A 48 -6.90 8.78 20.61
C GLN A 48 -8.23 8.38 19.95
N GLY A 49 -9.36 8.52 20.65
CA GLY A 49 -10.68 8.29 20.08
C GLY A 49 -10.99 9.22 18.89
N LEU A 50 -10.54 10.49 18.98
CA LEU A 50 -10.63 11.41 17.84
C LEU A 50 -9.78 10.94 16.66
N LEU A 51 -8.53 10.53 16.87
CA LEU A 51 -7.66 10.03 15.81
C LEU A 51 -8.21 8.76 15.17
N THR A 52 -8.79 7.85 15.97
CA THR A 52 -9.47 6.65 15.45
C THR A 52 -10.65 7.03 14.55
N ALA A 53 -11.48 8.00 14.96
CA ALA A 53 -12.60 8.47 14.13
C ALA A 53 -12.13 9.14 12.82
N VAL A 54 -10.98 9.83 12.82
CA VAL A 54 -10.39 10.39 11.59
C VAL A 54 -9.82 9.28 10.71
N ALA A 55 -9.20 8.24 11.28
CA ALA A 55 -8.75 7.08 10.53
C ALA A 55 -9.92 6.34 9.86
N ASP A 56 -11.06 6.17 10.53
CA ASP A 56 -12.28 5.60 9.94
C ASP A 56 -12.75 6.40 8.71
N ILE A 57 -12.79 7.73 8.81
CA ILE A 57 -13.12 8.60 7.66
C ILE A 57 -12.09 8.43 6.53
N GLY A 58 -10.81 8.29 6.88
CA GLY A 58 -9.75 8.00 5.92
C GLY A 58 -10.00 6.71 5.16
N PHE A 59 -10.32 5.63 5.88
CA PHE A 59 -10.68 4.34 5.28
C PHE A 59 -11.94 4.43 4.40
N GLU A 60 -12.99 5.14 4.84
CA GLU A 60 -14.19 5.34 4.03
C GLU A 60 -13.88 6.04 2.70
N ARG A 61 -13.05 7.10 2.72
CA ARG A 61 -12.59 7.79 1.51
C ARG A 61 -11.80 6.86 0.59
N PHE A 62 -10.87 6.11 1.15
CA PHE A 62 -10.08 5.12 0.43
C PHE A 62 -10.97 4.05 -0.23
N LEU A 63 -11.96 3.52 0.48
CA LEU A 63 -12.91 2.56 -0.05
C LEU A 63 -13.83 3.17 -1.12
N ALA A 64 -14.24 4.42 -0.95
CA ALA A 64 -15.03 5.12 -1.97
C ALA A 64 -14.24 5.31 -3.28
N GLU A 65 -12.93 5.60 -3.21
CA GLU A 65 -12.07 5.64 -4.40
C GLU A 65 -11.98 4.26 -5.06
N LYS A 66 -11.76 3.19 -4.29
CA LYS A 66 -11.71 1.81 -4.82
C LYS A 66 -13.00 1.38 -5.52
N ARG A 67 -14.16 1.73 -4.96
CA ARG A 67 -15.46 1.39 -5.56
C ARG A 67 -15.72 2.09 -6.89
N ARG A 68 -14.98 3.16 -7.22
CA ARG A 68 -15.08 3.87 -8.52
C ARG A 68 -14.30 3.17 -9.63
N ASN A 69 -13.36 2.30 -9.32
CA ASN A 69 -12.62 1.55 -10.33
C ASN A 69 -13.56 0.50 -10.95
N PRO A 70 -13.82 0.58 -12.27
CA PRO A 70 -14.63 -0.43 -12.93
C PRO A 70 -13.91 -1.78 -12.87
N LEU A 71 -14.66 -2.84 -12.62
CA LEU A 71 -14.13 -4.20 -12.74
C LEU A 71 -14.10 -4.59 -14.21
N THR A 72 -13.01 -5.24 -14.61
CA THR A 72 -12.82 -5.74 -15.98
C THR A 72 -13.04 -7.27 -16.04
N GLU A 73 -12.90 -7.85 -17.22
CA GLU A 73 -12.93 -9.31 -17.39
C GLU A 73 -11.65 -9.98 -16.87
N ASP A 74 -10.54 -9.23 -16.75
CA ASP A 74 -9.28 -9.72 -16.18
C ASP A 74 -9.15 -9.38 -14.68
N PRO A 75 -9.45 -10.34 -13.78
CA PRO A 75 -9.39 -10.11 -12.35
C PRO A 75 -7.95 -9.88 -11.84
N VAL A 76 -6.92 -10.31 -12.56
CA VAL A 76 -5.52 -10.08 -12.17
C VAL A 76 -5.11 -8.65 -12.52
N ALA A 77 -5.53 -8.14 -13.68
CA ALA A 77 -5.35 -6.74 -14.04
C ALA A 77 -6.07 -5.80 -13.02
N ASP A 78 -7.25 -6.22 -12.55
CA ASP A 78 -7.99 -5.49 -11.51
C ASP A 78 -7.23 -5.46 -10.18
N LEU A 79 -6.56 -6.56 -9.78
CA LEU A 79 -5.69 -6.59 -8.60
C LEU A 79 -4.50 -5.64 -8.74
N CYS A 80 -3.86 -5.59 -9.92
CA CYS A 80 -2.78 -4.65 -10.19
C CYS A 80 -3.26 -3.20 -10.09
N THR A 81 -4.41 -2.88 -10.68
CA THR A 81 -5.03 -1.55 -10.61
C THR A 81 -5.38 -1.18 -9.16
N ALA A 82 -5.90 -2.14 -8.38
CA ALA A 82 -6.19 -1.93 -6.98
C ALA A 82 -4.94 -1.67 -6.13
N TRP A 83 -3.83 -2.33 -6.46
CA TRP A 83 -2.52 -2.07 -5.85
C TRP A 83 -2.04 -0.65 -6.15
N ASP A 84 -2.04 -0.26 -7.43
CA ASP A 84 -1.55 1.06 -7.85
C ASP A 84 -2.38 2.20 -7.26
N SER A 85 -3.70 2.02 -7.21
CA SER A 85 -4.62 2.96 -6.55
C SER A 85 -4.33 3.10 -5.05
N HIS A 86 -3.95 2.01 -4.37
CA HIS A 86 -3.59 2.02 -2.96
C HIS A 86 -2.32 2.84 -2.72
N VAL A 87 -1.27 2.60 -3.52
CA VAL A 87 -0.02 3.36 -3.46
C VAL A 87 -0.24 4.84 -3.74
N ALA A 88 -1.02 5.16 -4.77
CA ALA A 88 -1.36 6.54 -5.10
C ALA A 88 -2.12 7.24 -3.97
N PHE A 89 -3.03 6.55 -3.28
CA PHE A 89 -3.72 7.08 -2.09
C PHE A 89 -2.72 7.37 -0.95
N ALA A 90 -1.82 6.43 -0.66
CA ALA A 90 -0.81 6.58 0.39
C ALA A 90 0.08 7.79 0.15
N LEU A 91 0.59 7.96 -1.07
CA LEU A 91 1.47 9.08 -1.44
C LEU A 91 0.76 10.43 -1.41
N ARG A 92 -0.54 10.48 -1.75
CA ARG A 92 -1.34 11.71 -1.67
C ARG A 92 -1.72 12.08 -0.24
N ASN A 93 -1.77 11.11 0.68
CA ASN A 93 -2.27 11.30 2.04
C ASN A 93 -1.30 10.71 3.09
N PRO A 94 -0.01 11.10 3.13
CA PRO A 94 1.04 10.41 3.86
C PRO A 94 0.77 10.26 5.36
N TYR A 95 0.35 11.34 6.03
CA TYR A 95 0.10 11.31 7.47
C TYR A 95 -1.20 10.60 7.84
N LEU A 96 -2.25 10.77 7.02
CA LEU A 96 -3.50 10.03 7.18
C LEU A 96 -3.27 8.53 6.97
N TYR A 97 -2.50 8.17 5.94
CA TYR A 97 -2.16 6.77 5.66
C TYR A 97 -1.42 6.11 6.83
N ARG A 98 -0.41 6.79 7.39
CA ARG A 98 0.27 6.31 8.60
C ARG A 98 -0.72 6.11 9.75
N LEU A 99 -1.60 7.05 10.01
CA LEU A 99 -2.63 6.94 11.04
C LEU A 99 -3.55 5.72 10.83
N MET A 100 -3.93 5.45 9.56
CA MET A 100 -4.79 4.31 9.21
C MET A 100 -4.10 2.96 9.46
N PHE A 101 -2.82 2.83 9.11
CA PHE A 101 -2.10 1.55 9.12
C PHE A 101 -1.14 1.35 10.29
N THR A 102 -0.89 2.38 11.11
CA THR A 102 -0.15 2.30 12.37
C THR A 102 -0.98 2.88 13.52
N PRO A 103 -2.14 2.29 13.85
CA PRO A 103 -2.99 2.80 14.91
C PRO A 103 -2.24 2.76 16.25
N THR A 104 -2.30 3.86 16.99
CA THR A 104 -1.79 3.96 18.36
C THR A 104 -2.93 3.64 19.33
N GLY A 105 -2.80 2.56 20.11
CA GLY A 105 -3.81 2.11 21.07
C GLY A 105 -4.60 0.87 20.62
N ASP A 106 -5.55 0.42 21.46
CA ASP A 106 -6.29 -0.83 21.27
C ASP A 106 -7.45 -0.71 20.29
N ALA A 107 -7.94 0.49 20.04
CA ALA A 107 -9.05 0.74 19.13
C ALA A 107 -8.58 0.62 17.67
N LYS A 108 -9.12 -0.39 16.97
CA LYS A 108 -8.87 -0.56 15.53
C LYS A 108 -9.98 0.14 14.75
N PRO A 109 -9.64 0.87 13.66
CA PRO A 109 -10.63 1.45 12.77
C PRO A 109 -11.61 0.40 12.25
N GLN A 110 -12.91 0.68 12.32
CA GLN A 110 -13.96 -0.27 11.90
C GLN A 110 -13.87 -0.59 10.40
N ALA A 111 -13.50 0.37 9.59
CA ALA A 111 -13.40 0.23 8.14
C ALA A 111 -12.27 -0.69 7.66
N VAL A 112 -11.32 -1.08 8.53
CA VAL A 112 -10.28 -2.07 8.20
C VAL A 112 -10.89 -3.40 7.75
N LYS A 113 -11.93 -3.86 8.45
CA LYS A 113 -12.62 -5.13 8.11
C LYS A 113 -13.27 -5.06 6.73
N GLU A 114 -13.87 -3.92 6.39
CA GLU A 114 -14.47 -3.71 5.08
C GLU A 114 -13.41 -3.68 3.97
N ALA A 115 -12.27 -3.01 4.19
CA ALA A 115 -11.15 -3.00 3.27
C ALA A 115 -10.62 -4.42 2.98
N GLN A 116 -10.48 -5.23 4.03
CA GLN A 116 -10.09 -6.64 3.91
C GLN A 116 -11.13 -7.46 3.13
N ALA A 117 -12.42 -7.27 3.39
CA ALA A 117 -13.48 -7.97 2.68
C ALA A 117 -13.53 -7.61 1.18
N ILE A 118 -13.27 -6.35 0.82
CA ILE A 118 -13.18 -5.91 -0.58
C ILE A 118 -11.99 -6.58 -1.28
N LEU A 119 -10.82 -6.64 -0.63
CA LEU A 119 -9.65 -7.31 -1.19
C LEU A 119 -9.91 -8.82 -1.35
N LEU A 120 -10.52 -9.47 -0.35
CA LEU A 120 -10.85 -10.88 -0.42
C LEU A 120 -11.76 -11.19 -1.62
N LYS A 121 -12.80 -10.39 -1.86
CA LYS A 121 -13.66 -10.53 -3.03
C LYS A 121 -12.90 -10.40 -4.36
N ALA A 122 -11.92 -9.48 -4.45
CA ALA A 122 -11.10 -9.34 -5.64
C ALA A 122 -10.23 -10.59 -5.87
N VAL A 123 -9.66 -11.17 -4.81
CA VAL A 123 -8.89 -12.42 -4.86
C VAL A 123 -9.79 -13.61 -5.21
N GLU A 124 -11.00 -13.68 -4.67
CA GLU A 124 -11.97 -14.72 -4.99
C GLU A 124 -12.35 -14.72 -6.49
N ARG A 125 -12.45 -13.56 -7.11
CA ARG A 125 -12.63 -13.47 -8.57
C ARG A 125 -11.47 -14.12 -9.34
N CYS A 126 -10.22 -13.99 -8.87
CA CYS A 126 -9.09 -14.71 -9.46
C CYS A 126 -9.22 -16.22 -9.28
N ARG A 127 -9.71 -16.68 -8.12
CA ARG A 127 -10.01 -18.10 -7.88
C ARG A 127 -11.07 -18.61 -8.85
N ASP A 128 -12.17 -17.89 -8.99
CA ASP A 128 -13.31 -18.27 -9.84
C ASP A 128 -12.94 -18.29 -11.33
N ALA A 129 -11.96 -17.49 -11.73
CA ALA A 129 -11.32 -17.52 -13.05
C ALA A 129 -10.24 -18.61 -13.19
N GLY A 130 -10.02 -19.46 -12.18
CA GLY A 130 -9.00 -20.51 -12.19
C GLY A 130 -7.55 -20.00 -12.11
N ARG A 131 -7.36 -18.73 -11.75
CA ARG A 131 -6.08 -18.02 -11.74
C ARG A 131 -5.56 -17.74 -10.32
N LEU A 132 -5.84 -18.62 -9.34
CA LEU A 132 -5.33 -18.50 -7.98
C LEU A 132 -4.52 -19.75 -7.62
N ARG A 133 -3.36 -19.58 -6.99
CA ARG A 133 -2.41 -20.66 -6.64
C ARG A 133 -2.33 -20.97 -5.15
N MET A 134 -3.08 -20.25 -4.32
CA MET A 134 -3.12 -20.46 -2.87
C MET A 134 -4.49 -20.13 -2.31
N ALA A 135 -4.73 -20.40 -1.02
CA ALA A 135 -5.98 -20.05 -0.36
C ALA A 135 -6.26 -18.53 -0.46
N PRO A 136 -7.51 -18.10 -0.75
CA PRO A 136 -7.85 -16.71 -0.96
C PRO A 136 -7.47 -15.79 0.21
N GLU A 137 -7.62 -16.27 1.45
CA GLU A 137 -7.27 -15.51 2.65
C GLU A 137 -5.77 -15.25 2.72
N LEU A 138 -4.94 -16.26 2.44
CA LEU A 138 -3.49 -16.14 2.42
C LEU A 138 -3.02 -15.22 1.30
N ALA A 139 -3.64 -15.33 0.12
CA ALA A 139 -3.37 -14.45 -1.01
C ALA A 139 -3.67 -12.99 -0.69
N GLY A 140 -4.85 -12.71 -0.12
CA GLY A 140 -5.23 -11.37 0.32
C GLY A 140 -4.31 -10.80 1.38
N GLN A 141 -3.91 -11.60 2.37
CA GLN A 141 -2.96 -11.20 3.41
C GLN A 141 -1.58 -10.90 2.83
N SER A 142 -1.09 -11.73 1.89
CA SER A 142 0.20 -11.53 1.23
C SER A 142 0.22 -10.23 0.42
N ILE A 143 -0.81 -10.00 -0.39
CA ILE A 143 -0.95 -8.78 -1.20
C ILE A 143 -1.02 -7.54 -0.30
N LEU A 144 -1.86 -7.56 0.74
CA LEU A 144 -2.02 -6.42 1.65
C LEU A 144 -0.73 -6.11 2.41
N SER A 145 -0.08 -7.13 2.96
CA SER A 145 1.15 -6.97 3.73
C SER A 145 2.27 -6.36 2.89
N ALA A 146 2.45 -6.84 1.66
CA ALA A 146 3.46 -6.32 0.76
C ALA A 146 3.13 -4.89 0.30
N ASN A 147 1.88 -4.61 -0.07
CA ASN A 147 1.45 -3.28 -0.51
C ASN A 147 1.61 -2.23 0.60
N VAL A 148 1.16 -2.53 1.82
CA VAL A 148 1.35 -1.65 2.99
C VAL A 148 2.83 -1.45 3.29
N GLY A 149 3.64 -2.52 3.19
CA GLY A 149 5.09 -2.45 3.37
C GLY A 149 5.74 -1.49 2.39
N VAL A 150 5.42 -1.60 1.09
CA VAL A 150 5.91 -0.67 0.05
C VAL A 150 5.50 0.77 0.37
N CYS A 151 4.24 1.02 0.69
CA CYS A 151 3.75 2.35 1.03
C CYS A 151 4.50 2.93 2.25
N MET A 152 4.64 2.16 3.31
CA MET A 152 5.31 2.62 4.54
C MET A 152 6.79 2.92 4.30
N MET A 153 7.49 2.11 3.49
CA MET A 153 8.88 2.37 3.12
C MET A 153 9.01 3.64 2.26
N ALA A 154 8.14 3.82 1.25
CA ALA A 154 8.13 5.01 0.41
C ALA A 154 7.85 6.29 1.23
N LEU A 155 6.96 6.23 2.21
CA LEU A 155 6.64 7.36 3.09
C LEU A 155 7.72 7.66 4.13
N SER A 156 8.48 6.63 4.57
CA SER A 156 9.48 6.79 5.63
C SER A 156 10.86 7.16 5.09
N PHE A 157 11.18 6.71 3.89
CA PHE A 157 12.48 6.89 3.23
C PHE A 157 12.29 7.25 1.75
N PRO A 158 11.66 8.41 1.45
CA PRO A 158 11.25 8.77 0.09
C PRO A 158 12.41 8.85 -0.90
N GLU A 159 13.60 9.31 -0.46
CA GLU A 159 14.79 9.38 -1.30
C GLU A 159 15.30 8.01 -1.76
N ARG A 160 14.96 6.94 -1.03
CA ARG A 160 15.43 5.58 -1.34
C ARG A 160 14.34 4.69 -1.90
N PHE A 161 13.10 4.86 -1.46
CA PHE A 161 11.97 3.99 -1.78
C PHE A 161 10.79 4.73 -2.45
N GLY A 162 10.97 6.01 -2.80
CA GLY A 162 9.92 6.81 -3.44
C GLY A 162 9.74 6.54 -4.94
N ASP A 163 10.64 5.77 -5.56
CA ASP A 163 10.50 5.37 -6.96
C ASP A 163 9.38 4.33 -7.11
N LEU A 164 8.41 4.63 -7.97
CA LEU A 164 7.29 3.73 -8.28
C LEU A 164 7.75 2.42 -8.93
N ALA A 165 8.92 2.36 -9.54
CA ALA A 165 9.50 1.13 -10.09
C ALA A 165 9.63 0.04 -9.03
N ILE A 166 9.97 0.41 -7.78
CA ILE A 166 10.02 -0.51 -6.64
C ILE A 166 8.62 -1.08 -6.34
N SER A 167 7.61 -0.22 -6.35
CA SER A 167 6.22 -0.64 -6.14
C SER A 167 5.77 -1.63 -7.21
N TYR A 168 6.06 -1.36 -8.47
CA TYR A 168 5.70 -2.24 -9.59
C TYR A 168 6.42 -3.58 -9.50
N ALA A 169 7.71 -3.59 -9.19
CA ALA A 169 8.47 -4.83 -9.04
C ALA A 169 7.91 -5.72 -7.91
N VAL A 170 7.60 -5.14 -6.75
CA VAL A 170 7.01 -5.89 -5.63
C VAL A 170 5.60 -6.35 -5.95
N ARG A 171 4.78 -5.50 -6.59
CA ARG A 171 3.44 -5.84 -7.06
C ARG A 171 3.46 -7.07 -7.96
N ASP A 172 4.29 -7.03 -9.00
CA ASP A 172 4.34 -8.07 -10.03
C ASP A 172 4.88 -9.38 -9.44
N ALA A 173 5.88 -9.33 -8.56
CA ALA A 173 6.37 -10.50 -7.85
C ALA A 173 5.29 -11.14 -6.95
N VAL A 174 4.56 -10.34 -6.16
CA VAL A 174 3.57 -10.86 -5.22
C VAL A 174 2.32 -11.34 -5.96
N ILE A 175 1.76 -10.53 -6.88
CA ILE A 175 0.56 -10.89 -7.63
C ILE A 175 0.87 -12.08 -8.55
N GLY A 176 2.01 -12.10 -9.24
CA GLY A 176 2.46 -13.22 -10.05
C GLY A 176 2.55 -14.52 -9.26
N LYS A 177 3.16 -14.48 -8.05
CA LYS A 177 3.22 -15.65 -7.18
C LYS A 177 1.85 -16.14 -6.71
N VAL A 178 0.96 -15.22 -6.41
CA VAL A 178 -0.41 -15.51 -5.94
C VAL A 178 -1.28 -16.10 -7.05
N THR A 179 -1.14 -15.59 -8.27
CA THR A 179 -1.98 -15.98 -9.41
C THR A 179 -1.32 -17.01 -10.33
N GLY A 180 -0.02 -17.19 -10.25
CA GLY A 180 0.74 -18.00 -11.18
C GLY A 180 0.99 -17.33 -12.53
N ASP A 181 0.63 -16.05 -12.65
CA ASP A 181 0.94 -15.20 -13.80
C ASP A 181 2.33 -14.60 -13.59
N GLU A 182 3.35 -15.40 -13.79
CA GLU A 182 4.71 -14.87 -13.90
C GLU A 182 4.78 -14.10 -15.21
N ARG A 183 4.63 -12.77 -15.12
CA ARG A 183 4.86 -11.92 -16.27
C ARG A 183 6.32 -12.05 -16.70
N GLU A 184 6.55 -12.04 -17.99
CA GLU A 184 7.84 -12.22 -18.67
C GLU A 184 8.96 -11.26 -18.21
N ASP A 185 8.60 -10.24 -17.41
CA ASP A 185 9.51 -9.26 -16.78
C ASP A 185 10.51 -9.87 -15.79
N THR A 186 10.25 -11.07 -15.26
CA THR A 186 11.21 -11.77 -14.38
C THR A 186 12.48 -12.13 -15.17
N ARG A 187 12.37 -12.44 -16.46
CA ARG A 187 13.52 -12.69 -17.33
C ARG A 187 14.35 -11.43 -17.59
N ILE A 188 13.69 -10.30 -17.84
CA ILE A 188 14.37 -9.00 -18.04
C ILE A 188 15.03 -8.56 -16.72
N GLY A 189 14.35 -8.72 -15.58
CA GLY A 189 14.92 -8.45 -14.26
C GLY A 189 16.16 -9.30 -13.98
N THR A 190 16.07 -10.60 -14.26
CA THR A 190 17.20 -11.54 -14.09
C THR A 190 18.36 -11.19 -15.05
N ALA A 191 18.06 -10.91 -16.32
CA ALA A 191 19.07 -10.50 -17.29
C ALA A 191 19.76 -9.18 -16.91
N THR A 192 19.00 -8.22 -16.36
CA THR A 192 19.54 -6.93 -15.87
C THR A 192 20.44 -7.13 -14.65
N VAL A 193 20.03 -7.95 -13.69
CA VAL A 193 20.83 -8.27 -12.51
C VAL A 193 22.12 -9.00 -12.90
N LEU A 194 22.04 -9.97 -13.82
CA LEU A 194 23.20 -10.69 -14.34
C LEU A 194 24.13 -9.78 -15.13
N ALA A 195 23.57 -8.85 -15.96
CA ALA A 195 24.37 -7.87 -16.69
C ALA A 195 25.08 -6.89 -15.72
N GLN A 196 24.42 -6.47 -14.64
CA GLN A 196 25.03 -5.64 -13.60
C GLN A 196 26.12 -6.40 -12.82
N ALA A 197 25.90 -7.67 -12.51
CA ALA A 197 26.90 -8.51 -11.88
C ALA A 197 28.14 -8.68 -12.78
N LEU A 198 27.93 -8.90 -14.07
CA LEU A 198 29.00 -8.98 -15.08
C LEU A 198 29.79 -7.68 -15.20
N LEU A 199 29.09 -6.54 -15.25
CA LEU A 199 29.72 -5.21 -15.26
C LEU A 199 30.52 -4.96 -13.98
N GLY A 200 29.99 -5.32 -12.81
CA GLY A 200 30.68 -5.23 -11.53
C GLY A 200 31.97 -6.05 -11.49
N THR A 201 31.99 -7.19 -12.18
CA THR A 201 33.17 -8.05 -12.29
C THR A 201 34.22 -7.49 -13.25
N LEU A 202 33.78 -7.01 -14.42
CA LEU A 202 34.65 -6.39 -15.41
C LEU A 202 35.30 -5.11 -14.88
N THR A 203 34.64 -4.43 -13.94
CA THR A 203 35.18 -3.25 -13.23
C THR A 203 35.98 -3.62 -11.96
N GLY A 204 36.16 -4.90 -11.65
CA GLY A 204 36.93 -5.40 -10.51
C GLY A 204 36.23 -5.28 -9.15
N THR A 205 34.89 -5.07 -9.13
CA THR A 205 34.12 -4.86 -7.89
C THR A 205 33.40 -6.10 -7.36
N ALA A 206 33.32 -7.20 -8.13
CA ALA A 206 32.73 -8.48 -7.70
C ALA A 206 33.32 -9.68 -8.47
N PRO A 207 33.47 -10.90 -7.86
CA PRO A 207 33.87 -12.11 -8.57
C PRO A 207 32.73 -12.69 -9.43
N VAL A 208 33.05 -13.15 -10.65
CA VAL A 208 32.09 -13.98 -11.46
C VAL A 208 32.10 -15.38 -10.87
N THR A 209 30.91 -15.93 -10.61
CA THR A 209 30.75 -17.35 -10.32
C THR A 209 30.31 -18.09 -11.58
N ASP A 210 30.74 -19.34 -11.76
CA ASP A 210 30.31 -20.19 -12.88
C ASP A 210 28.78 -20.28 -12.97
N THR A 211 28.09 -20.30 -11.82
CA THR A 211 26.63 -20.28 -11.72
C THR A 211 26.00 -19.03 -12.37
N ALA A 212 26.61 -17.86 -12.20
CA ALA A 212 26.10 -16.62 -12.81
C ALA A 212 26.29 -16.62 -14.34
N LEU A 213 27.33 -17.27 -14.85
CA LEU A 213 27.56 -17.44 -16.28
C LEU A 213 26.55 -18.42 -16.90
N ASP A 214 26.25 -19.53 -16.22
CA ASP A 214 25.26 -20.52 -16.66
C ASP A 214 23.87 -19.93 -16.70
N GLU A 215 23.46 -19.18 -15.65
CA GLU A 215 22.17 -18.48 -15.59
C GLU A 215 22.03 -17.40 -16.69
N LEU A 216 23.13 -16.67 -16.99
CA LEU A 216 23.14 -15.69 -18.08
C LEU A 216 22.99 -16.38 -19.43
N THR A 217 23.65 -17.49 -19.62
CA THR A 217 23.61 -18.28 -20.87
C THR A 217 22.21 -18.84 -21.10
N ASP A 218 21.55 -19.34 -20.07
CA ASP A 218 20.16 -19.83 -20.16
C ASP A 218 19.14 -18.68 -20.37
N ALA A 219 19.33 -17.53 -19.71
CA ALA A 219 18.47 -16.37 -19.89
C ALA A 219 18.56 -15.72 -21.30
N LEU A 220 19.72 -15.86 -21.97
CA LEU A 220 19.96 -15.36 -23.31
C LEU A 220 19.64 -16.37 -24.41
N ARG A 221 19.27 -17.62 -24.06
CA ARG A 221 18.93 -18.64 -25.04
C ARG A 221 17.61 -18.29 -25.76
N PRO A 222 17.57 -18.20 -27.11
CA PRO A 222 16.33 -17.91 -27.80
C PRO A 222 15.32 -19.04 -27.56
N PRO A 223 14.00 -18.70 -27.51
CA PRO A 223 12.97 -19.71 -27.36
C PRO A 223 13.12 -20.76 -28.49
N ALA A 224 12.97 -22.04 -28.14
CA ALA A 224 12.99 -23.12 -29.12
C ALA A 224 11.90 -22.86 -30.14
N ALA A 225 12.29 -22.88 -31.44
CA ALA A 225 11.40 -22.62 -32.56
C ALA A 225 10.35 -23.74 -32.73
#